data_ab64fbffff970ce00962c5bae5fc6c9c
#
_entry.id   ab64fbffff970ce00962c5bae5fc6c9c
#
_cell.length_a   1.000
_cell.length_b   1.000
_cell.length_c   1.000
_cell.angle_alpha   90.00
_cell.angle_beta   90.00
_cell.angle_gamma   90.00
#
_symmetry.space_group_name_H-M   'P 1'
#
loop_
_entity.id
_entity.type
_entity.pdbx_description
1 polymer ?
#
loop_
_entity_poly.entity_id
_entity_poly.type
_entity_poly.pdbx_seq_one_letter_code
_entity_poly.pdbx_strand_id
1 'polypeptide(L)'
;MSGALIAASWEKSGSWKRFVRGRFLRIYPGYACCLAVAALVLGPLAWIASSPAGSELRQASGYWQSDPGPFSYVWKNALLMQYQGRIGDLFSGHAQPYAINGSLWSIPWEVACYAMVAALGAIGALRVSWLVAVLAAAALLHFCYFPAGSILGLYYLSDRVMLLPIYFLCGSAFYLLRHRIPKMSALGLLAMAGLILVGKHYWPLAAFLFLPYVLFYFASLRIPEGGWAERHATDLSYGIYIYAFPIQQLLACWGFTLADPYLFSAICIAAVLPFAALSWRLVEAPCLRLKRS
;
A
#
# COMPACT_ATOMS: atom_id res chain seq x y z
N MET A 1 2.35 -10.55 -2.43
CA MET A 1 3.43 -10.08 -3.36
C MET A 1 4.50 -9.26 -2.63
N SER A 2 4.17 -8.25 -1.82
CA SER A 2 5.18 -7.39 -1.15
C SER A 2 6.23 -8.17 -0.36
N GLY A 3 5.85 -9.16 0.45
CA GLY A 3 6.79 -9.99 1.19
C GLY A 3 7.82 -10.70 0.31
N ALA A 4 7.39 -11.24 -0.84
CA ALA A 4 8.30 -11.89 -1.80
C ALA A 4 9.33 -10.89 -2.38
N LEU A 5 8.86 -9.71 -2.80
CA LEU A 5 9.72 -8.66 -3.35
C LEU A 5 10.73 -8.13 -2.31
N ILE A 6 10.33 -8.06 -1.05
CA ILE A 6 11.19 -7.57 0.03
C ILE A 6 12.23 -8.61 0.44
N ALA A 7 11.84 -9.89 0.53
CA ALA A 7 12.79 -10.98 0.75
C ALA A 7 13.82 -11.05 -0.40
N ALA A 8 13.39 -10.94 -1.65
CA ALA A 8 14.28 -10.85 -2.80
C ALA A 8 15.22 -9.63 -2.73
N SER A 9 14.70 -8.49 -2.29
CA SER A 9 15.50 -7.28 -2.13
C SER A 9 16.53 -7.41 -1.01
N TRP A 10 16.19 -8.09 0.09
CA TRP A 10 17.14 -8.39 1.14
C TRP A 10 18.28 -9.28 0.62
N GLU A 11 17.94 -10.38 -0.05
CA GLU A 11 18.91 -11.29 -0.64
C GLU A 11 19.89 -10.57 -1.58
N LYS A 12 19.40 -9.66 -2.43
CA LYS A 12 20.19 -8.88 -3.38
C LYS A 12 21.01 -7.76 -2.74
N SER A 13 20.61 -7.24 -1.57
CA SER A 13 21.23 -6.06 -0.98
C SER A 13 22.61 -6.34 -0.38
N GLY A 14 22.85 -7.54 0.14
CA GLY A 14 24.08 -7.96 0.79
C GLY A 14 24.40 -7.22 2.10
N SER A 15 23.66 -6.17 2.45
CA SER A 15 23.82 -5.44 3.71
C SER A 15 22.53 -4.74 4.16
N TRP A 16 22.33 -4.66 5.47
CA TRP A 16 21.16 -4.02 6.06
C TRP A 16 21.07 -2.52 5.70
N LYS A 17 22.21 -1.82 5.68
CA LYS A 17 22.26 -0.38 5.34
C LYS A 17 21.75 -0.12 3.91
N ARG A 18 22.22 -0.94 2.97
CA ARG A 18 21.83 -0.86 1.57
C ARG A 18 20.37 -1.23 1.37
N PHE A 19 19.88 -2.21 2.12
CA PHE A 19 18.45 -2.57 2.13
C PHE A 19 17.59 -1.43 2.65
N VAL A 20 17.86 -0.89 3.84
CA VAL A 20 17.10 0.21 4.47
C VAL A 20 17.10 1.45 3.57
N ARG A 21 18.29 1.87 3.07
CA ARG A 21 18.38 2.99 2.13
C ARG A 21 17.50 2.76 0.89
N GLY A 22 17.52 1.55 0.34
CA GLY A 22 16.74 1.22 -0.85
C GLY A 22 15.22 1.23 -0.60
N ARG A 23 14.77 0.90 0.60
CA ARG A 23 13.35 0.97 0.99
C ARG A 23 12.92 2.40 1.29
N PHE A 24 13.75 3.15 2.01
CA PHE A 24 13.52 4.57 2.27
C PHE A 24 13.36 5.37 0.98
N LEU A 25 14.29 5.24 0.04
CA LEU A 25 14.23 5.92 -1.26
C LEU A 25 13.04 5.48 -2.13
N ARG A 26 12.48 4.31 -1.87
CA ARG A 26 11.29 3.80 -2.59
C ARG A 26 9.99 4.39 -2.06
N ILE A 27 9.88 4.61 -0.73
CA ILE A 27 8.63 5.01 -0.10
C ILE A 27 8.62 6.51 0.21
N TYR A 28 9.61 6.98 0.95
CA TYR A 28 9.56 8.28 1.59
C TYR A 28 9.42 9.47 0.63
N PRO A 29 10.16 9.57 -0.49
CA PRO A 29 10.05 10.72 -1.38
C PRO A 29 8.65 10.86 -2.00
N GLY A 30 8.07 9.77 -2.50
CA GLY A 30 6.71 9.77 -3.05
C GLY A 30 5.66 10.06 -1.98
N TYR A 31 5.83 9.49 -0.79
CA TYR A 31 4.95 9.75 0.35
C TYR A 31 4.94 11.23 0.75
N ALA A 32 6.11 11.84 0.95
CA ALA A 32 6.23 13.24 1.33
C ALA A 32 5.65 14.18 0.26
N CYS A 33 5.90 13.86 -1.03
CA CYS A 33 5.30 14.58 -2.14
C CYS A 33 3.78 14.46 -2.14
N CYS A 34 3.24 13.25 -1.90
CA CYS A 34 1.80 13.03 -1.83
C CYS A 34 1.16 13.81 -0.67
N LEU A 35 1.77 13.85 0.52
CA LEU A 35 1.28 14.66 1.64
C LEU A 35 1.17 16.14 1.24
N ALA A 36 2.23 16.68 0.62
CA ALA A 36 2.25 18.06 0.16
C ALA A 36 1.19 18.31 -0.92
N VAL A 37 1.09 17.46 -1.93
CA VAL A 37 0.11 17.61 -3.01
C VAL A 37 -1.32 17.48 -2.47
N ALA A 38 -1.59 16.53 -1.58
CA ALA A 38 -2.91 16.35 -0.99
C ALA A 38 -3.35 17.56 -0.18
N ALA A 39 -2.44 18.14 0.64
CA ALA A 39 -2.77 19.26 1.50
C ALA A 39 -2.69 20.63 0.79
N LEU A 40 -1.75 20.83 -0.14
CA LEU A 40 -1.47 22.15 -0.70
C LEU A 40 -2.05 22.37 -2.10
N VAL A 41 -2.46 21.28 -2.77
CA VAL A 41 -3.05 21.35 -4.13
C VAL A 41 -4.47 20.79 -4.14
N LEU A 42 -4.64 19.51 -3.80
CA LEU A 42 -5.95 18.85 -3.90
C LEU A 42 -6.92 19.35 -2.83
N GLY A 43 -6.45 19.61 -1.61
CA GLY A 43 -7.26 20.14 -0.52
C GLY A 43 -7.89 21.49 -0.82
N PRO A 44 -7.14 22.52 -1.27
CA PRO A 44 -7.72 23.80 -1.67
C PRO A 44 -8.72 23.66 -2.82
N LEU A 45 -8.44 22.82 -3.83
CA LEU A 45 -9.37 22.56 -4.93
C LEU A 45 -10.68 21.93 -4.44
N ALA A 46 -10.58 20.97 -3.53
CA ALA A 46 -11.76 20.34 -2.93
C ALA A 46 -12.53 21.32 -2.03
N TRP A 47 -11.82 22.19 -1.31
CA TRP A 47 -12.44 23.22 -0.47
C TRP A 47 -13.27 24.20 -1.30
N ILE A 48 -12.71 24.69 -2.42
CA ILE A 48 -13.42 25.58 -3.35
C ILE A 48 -14.62 24.86 -3.97
N ALA A 49 -14.45 23.59 -4.40
CA ALA A 49 -15.53 22.80 -4.99
C ALA A 49 -16.72 22.53 -4.04
N SER A 50 -16.44 22.46 -2.73
CA SER A 50 -17.45 22.22 -1.68
C SER A 50 -18.15 23.50 -1.25
N SER A 51 -17.72 24.65 -1.74
CA SER A 51 -18.20 25.97 -1.30
C SER A 51 -19.42 26.44 -2.11
N PRO A 52 -20.41 27.13 -1.51
CA PRO A 52 -21.51 27.73 -2.24
C PRO A 52 -21.02 28.73 -3.29
N ALA A 53 -21.65 28.76 -4.45
CA ALA A 53 -21.31 29.66 -5.55
C ALA A 53 -21.29 31.14 -5.09
N GLY A 54 -20.26 31.87 -5.50
CA GLY A 54 -20.10 33.31 -5.21
C GLY A 54 -19.31 33.68 -3.96
N SER A 55 -18.80 32.68 -3.21
CA SER A 55 -18.02 32.93 -1.97
C SER A 55 -16.55 32.48 -2.06
N GLU A 56 -16.06 32.16 -3.25
CA GLU A 56 -14.87 31.37 -3.52
C GLU A 56 -13.57 31.94 -2.96
N LEU A 57 -13.29 33.26 -3.14
CA LEU A 57 -12.04 33.89 -2.66
C LEU A 57 -12.00 34.06 -1.13
N ARG A 58 -13.13 34.39 -0.54
CA ARG A 58 -13.25 34.56 0.92
C ARG A 58 -13.18 33.20 1.64
N GLN A 59 -13.59 32.13 0.96
CA GLN A 59 -13.56 30.78 1.48
C GLN A 59 -12.22 30.08 1.26
N ALA A 60 -11.46 30.43 0.22
CA ALA A 60 -10.10 29.91 0.04
C ALA A 60 -9.19 30.28 1.23
N SER A 61 -9.34 31.49 1.80
CA SER A 61 -8.61 31.87 3.03
C SER A 61 -8.99 31.00 4.24
N GLY A 62 -10.24 30.56 4.34
CA GLY A 62 -10.72 29.68 5.41
C GLY A 62 -10.06 28.31 5.41
N TYR A 63 -9.67 27.79 4.24
CA TYR A 63 -8.91 26.54 4.16
C TYR A 63 -7.57 26.64 4.90
N TRP A 64 -6.83 27.73 4.67
CA TRP A 64 -5.52 27.93 5.26
C TRP A 64 -5.56 28.24 6.76
N GLN A 65 -6.70 28.74 7.25
CA GLN A 65 -6.97 29.06 8.66
C GLN A 65 -7.70 27.95 9.41
N SER A 66 -8.02 26.83 8.72
CA SER A 66 -8.74 25.71 9.34
C SER A 66 -7.92 25.07 10.46
N ASP A 67 -8.62 24.49 11.46
CA ASP A 67 -8.01 23.73 12.54
C ASP A 67 -8.68 22.34 12.62
N PRO A 68 -7.89 21.25 12.49
CA PRO A 68 -6.46 21.23 12.16
C PRO A 68 -6.20 21.67 10.69
N GLY A 69 -5.11 22.37 10.47
CA GLY A 69 -4.80 23.01 9.18
C GLY A 69 -3.99 22.14 8.22
N PRO A 70 -3.80 22.63 6.96
CA PRO A 70 -3.06 21.89 5.93
C PRO A 70 -1.57 21.75 6.24
N PHE A 71 -0.94 22.77 6.83
CA PHE A 71 0.47 22.69 7.20
C PHE A 71 0.70 21.68 8.32
N SER A 72 -0.18 21.65 9.34
CA SER A 72 -0.10 20.66 10.41
C SER A 72 -0.32 19.24 9.88
N TYR A 73 -1.17 19.06 8.86
CA TYR A 73 -1.34 17.78 8.19
C TYR A 73 -0.03 17.26 7.58
N VAL A 74 0.72 18.13 6.89
CA VAL A 74 1.99 17.73 6.27
C VAL A 74 3.04 17.35 7.32
N TRP A 75 3.30 18.25 8.29
CA TRP A 75 4.41 18.01 9.22
C TRP A 75 4.12 16.90 10.24
N LYS A 76 2.86 16.78 10.75
CA LYS A 76 2.50 15.71 11.69
C LYS A 76 2.58 14.32 11.07
N ASN A 77 2.30 14.21 9.77
CA ASN A 77 2.35 12.93 9.05
C ASN A 77 3.72 12.66 8.40
N ALA A 78 4.67 13.61 8.44
CA ALA A 78 5.96 13.47 7.77
C ALA A 78 6.81 12.25 8.21
N LEU A 79 6.60 11.74 9.41
CA LEU A 79 7.32 10.57 9.94
C LEU A 79 6.67 9.23 9.57
N LEU A 80 5.93 9.16 8.46
CA LEU A 80 5.24 7.94 7.98
C LEU A 80 4.14 7.43 8.95
N MET A 81 3.71 8.25 9.89
CA MET A 81 2.61 7.96 10.81
C MET A 81 1.44 8.87 10.50
N GLN A 82 0.23 8.33 10.52
CA GLN A 82 -0.98 9.12 10.22
C GLN A 82 -1.58 9.69 11.53
N TYR A 83 -0.92 10.71 12.08
CA TYR A 83 -1.38 11.40 13.29
C TYR A 83 -2.56 12.35 13.03
N GLN A 84 -2.65 12.89 11.83
CA GLN A 84 -3.73 13.79 11.43
C GLN A 84 -4.37 13.28 10.14
N GLY A 85 -5.65 12.87 10.22
CA GLY A 85 -6.40 12.37 9.05
C GLY A 85 -7.21 13.45 8.33
N ARG A 86 -7.49 14.60 8.99
CA ARG A 86 -8.41 15.65 8.52
C ARG A 86 -7.74 17.01 8.38
N ILE A 87 -8.35 17.90 7.56
CA ILE A 87 -8.05 19.32 7.47
C ILE A 87 -9.39 20.05 7.60
N GLY A 88 -9.60 20.73 8.72
CA GLY A 88 -10.89 21.33 9.05
C GLY A 88 -12.05 20.33 8.88
N ASP A 89 -13.12 20.80 8.26
CA ASP A 89 -14.32 20.00 7.97
C ASP A 89 -14.38 19.49 6.52
N LEU A 90 -13.22 19.53 5.79
CA LEU A 90 -13.15 19.05 4.43
C LEU A 90 -13.61 17.58 4.35
N PHE A 91 -14.47 17.27 3.37
CA PHE A 91 -15.07 15.95 3.15
C PHE A 91 -16.03 15.45 4.26
N SER A 92 -16.58 16.34 5.11
CA SER A 92 -17.50 15.92 6.20
C SER A 92 -18.73 15.15 5.71
N GLY A 93 -19.26 15.48 4.52
CA GLY A 93 -20.42 14.83 3.91
C GLY A 93 -20.10 13.63 3.00
N HIS A 94 -18.87 13.17 2.92
CA HIS A 94 -18.46 12.07 2.05
C HIS A 94 -18.64 10.70 2.70
N ALA A 95 -18.60 9.63 1.88
CA ALA A 95 -18.67 8.24 2.35
C ALA A 95 -17.52 7.87 3.31
N GLN A 96 -16.36 8.52 3.17
CA GLN A 96 -15.24 8.48 4.13
C GLN A 96 -15.05 9.89 4.70
N PRO A 97 -15.81 10.25 5.75
CA PRO A 97 -15.85 11.62 6.25
C PRO A 97 -14.48 12.06 6.78
N TYR A 98 -14.15 13.32 6.54
CA TYR A 98 -12.92 13.99 7.00
C TYR A 98 -11.60 13.39 6.52
N ALA A 99 -11.58 12.25 5.84
CA ALA A 99 -10.35 11.61 5.42
C ALA A 99 -9.72 12.30 4.21
N ILE A 100 -8.56 12.93 4.40
CA ILE A 100 -7.80 13.55 3.31
C ILE A 100 -7.16 12.47 2.44
N ASN A 101 -6.51 11.49 3.06
CA ASN A 101 -5.92 10.35 2.35
C ASN A 101 -6.00 9.08 3.21
N GLY A 102 -7.03 8.30 2.97
CA GLY A 102 -7.26 7.04 3.68
C GLY A 102 -6.30 5.91 3.26
N SER A 103 -5.56 6.05 2.14
CA SER A 103 -4.59 5.01 1.74
C SER A 103 -3.35 4.95 2.63
N LEU A 104 -3.00 6.05 3.30
CA LEU A 104 -1.74 6.17 4.03
C LEU A 104 -1.68 5.32 5.31
N TRP A 105 -2.80 4.85 5.82
CA TRP A 105 -2.88 4.07 7.07
C TRP A 105 -2.00 2.81 7.08
N SER A 106 -1.78 2.20 5.92
CA SER A 106 -1.02 0.95 5.82
C SER A 106 0.49 1.15 5.69
N ILE A 107 0.96 2.35 5.34
CA ILE A 107 2.39 2.63 5.12
C ILE A 107 3.24 2.40 6.38
N PRO A 108 2.84 2.84 7.59
CA PRO A 108 3.58 2.52 8.81
C PRO A 108 3.76 1.01 9.01
N TRP A 109 2.73 0.24 8.73
CA TRP A 109 2.73 -1.22 8.87
C TRP A 109 3.59 -1.90 7.80
N GLU A 110 3.60 -1.35 6.59
CA GLU A 110 4.50 -1.81 5.53
C GLU A 110 5.97 -1.58 5.93
N VAL A 111 6.29 -0.43 6.49
CA VAL A 111 7.63 -0.12 7.02
C VAL A 111 7.98 -1.06 8.18
N ALA A 112 7.04 -1.34 9.08
CA ALA A 112 7.23 -2.33 10.14
C ALA A 112 7.52 -3.74 9.59
N CYS A 113 6.82 -4.16 8.53
CA CYS A 113 7.10 -5.42 7.84
C CYS A 113 8.52 -5.42 7.20
N TYR A 114 8.97 -4.29 6.67
CA TYR A 114 10.36 -4.18 6.17
C TYR A 114 11.39 -4.30 7.29
N ALA A 115 11.13 -3.68 8.43
CA ALA A 115 11.98 -3.81 9.61
C ALA A 115 12.02 -5.27 10.14
N MET A 116 10.87 -5.95 10.13
CA MET A 116 10.76 -7.37 10.48
C MET A 116 11.62 -8.25 9.55
N VAL A 117 11.54 -8.06 8.23
CA VAL A 117 12.37 -8.83 7.28
C VAL A 117 13.85 -8.50 7.44
N ALA A 118 14.19 -7.23 7.67
CA ALA A 118 15.58 -6.83 7.96
C ALA A 118 16.12 -7.50 9.23
N ALA A 119 15.33 -7.55 10.30
CA ALA A 119 15.68 -8.22 11.53
C ALA A 119 15.88 -9.74 11.34
N LEU A 120 14.92 -10.41 10.70
CA LEU A 120 15.01 -11.85 10.36
C LEU A 120 16.23 -12.14 9.48
N GLY A 121 16.52 -11.23 8.54
CA GLY A 121 17.71 -11.33 7.69
C GLY A 121 19.01 -11.13 8.44
N ALA A 122 19.08 -10.15 9.34
CA ALA A 122 20.26 -9.85 10.13
C ALA A 122 20.66 -11.00 11.08
N ILE A 123 19.68 -11.67 11.70
CA ILE A 123 19.91 -12.86 12.53
C ILE A 123 20.09 -14.15 11.73
N GLY A 124 20.03 -14.07 10.37
CA GLY A 124 20.23 -15.21 9.51
C GLY A 124 19.00 -16.13 9.34
N ALA A 125 17.86 -15.81 9.94
CA ALA A 125 16.64 -16.62 9.88
C ALA A 125 16.11 -16.80 8.45
N LEU A 126 16.31 -15.81 7.56
CA LEU A 126 15.92 -15.91 6.15
C LEU A 126 16.73 -16.96 5.35
N ARG A 127 17.88 -17.42 5.86
CA ARG A 127 18.65 -18.52 5.25
C ARG A 127 17.98 -19.87 5.45
N VAL A 128 17.14 -19.98 6.48
CA VAL A 128 16.41 -21.19 6.84
C VAL A 128 14.97 -21.04 6.35
N SER A 129 14.75 -21.33 5.07
CA SER A 129 13.49 -21.04 4.36
C SER A 129 12.25 -21.65 5.02
N TRP A 130 12.36 -22.84 5.58
CA TRP A 130 11.25 -23.50 6.29
C TRP A 130 10.89 -22.80 7.61
N LEU A 131 11.85 -22.15 8.29
CA LEU A 131 11.60 -21.39 9.53
C LEU A 131 10.63 -20.23 9.27
N VAL A 132 10.82 -19.50 8.15
CA VAL A 132 9.92 -18.41 7.78
C VAL A 132 8.53 -18.92 7.46
N ALA A 133 8.41 -20.10 6.83
CA ALA A 133 7.11 -20.74 6.58
C ALA A 133 6.42 -21.16 7.88
N VAL A 134 7.16 -21.73 8.84
CA VAL A 134 6.63 -22.09 10.16
C VAL A 134 6.19 -20.86 10.93
N LEU A 135 6.98 -19.78 10.92
CA LEU A 135 6.59 -18.51 11.55
C LEU A 135 5.30 -17.93 10.93
N ALA A 136 5.17 -17.97 9.61
CA ALA A 136 3.97 -17.53 8.92
C ALA A 136 2.74 -18.38 9.31
N ALA A 137 2.90 -19.71 9.36
CA ALA A 137 1.84 -20.63 9.75
C ALA A 137 1.46 -20.48 11.23
N ALA A 138 2.44 -20.33 12.12
CA ALA A 138 2.20 -20.10 13.55
C ALA A 138 1.46 -18.79 13.80
N ALA A 139 1.85 -17.71 13.10
CA ALA A 139 1.18 -16.42 13.19
C ALA A 139 -0.27 -16.49 12.69
N LEU A 140 -0.53 -17.25 11.61
CA LEU A 140 -1.89 -17.47 11.13
C LEU A 140 -2.73 -18.30 12.12
N LEU A 141 -2.18 -19.39 12.64
CA LEU A 141 -2.86 -20.21 13.64
C LEU A 141 -3.19 -19.38 14.88
N HIS A 142 -2.23 -18.56 15.35
CA HIS A 142 -2.49 -17.64 16.45
C HIS A 142 -3.65 -16.70 16.13
N PHE A 143 -3.66 -16.09 14.95
CA PHE A 143 -4.74 -15.19 14.50
C PHE A 143 -6.11 -15.90 14.44
N CYS A 144 -6.14 -17.17 14.01
CA CYS A 144 -7.39 -17.93 13.89
C CYS A 144 -7.96 -18.37 15.25
N TYR A 145 -7.11 -18.70 16.22
CA TYR A 145 -7.53 -19.27 17.50
C TYR A 145 -7.64 -18.24 18.64
N PHE A 146 -6.95 -17.11 18.53
CA PHE A 146 -6.95 -16.09 19.56
C PHE A 146 -7.60 -14.80 19.03
N PRO A 147 -8.53 -14.21 19.77
CA PRO A 147 -9.16 -12.96 19.35
C PRO A 147 -8.13 -11.84 19.19
N ALA A 148 -8.43 -10.90 18.29
CA ALA A 148 -7.62 -9.72 18.09
C ALA A 148 -7.33 -9.02 19.42
N GLY A 149 -6.06 -8.74 19.68
CA GLY A 149 -5.61 -8.10 20.92
C GLY A 149 -4.96 -9.00 21.96
N SER A 150 -4.93 -10.33 21.76
CA SER A 150 -4.31 -11.26 22.72
C SER A 150 -2.77 -11.37 22.60
N ILE A 151 -2.15 -10.83 21.56
CA ILE A 151 -0.70 -10.82 21.41
C ILE A 151 -0.10 -9.67 22.23
N LEU A 152 0.66 -10.00 23.28
CA LEU A 152 1.43 -9.06 24.12
C LEU A 152 0.60 -7.91 24.71
N GLY A 153 -0.72 -8.09 24.90
CA GLY A 153 -1.57 -7.02 25.48
C GLY A 153 -1.81 -5.82 24.56
N LEU A 154 -1.49 -5.92 23.28
CA LEU A 154 -1.76 -4.87 22.29
C LEU A 154 -3.22 -4.92 21.83
N TYR A 155 -4.13 -4.56 22.70
CA TYR A 155 -5.59 -4.57 22.48
C TYR A 155 -6.10 -3.59 21.41
N TYR A 156 -5.24 -2.82 20.76
CA TYR A 156 -5.64 -1.73 19.87
C TYR A 156 -5.39 -1.99 18.37
N LEU A 157 -4.85 -3.15 18.01
CA LEU A 157 -4.63 -3.47 16.61
C LEU A 157 -5.87 -4.13 16.02
N SER A 158 -6.45 -3.52 14.98
CA SER A 158 -7.55 -4.13 14.24
C SER A 158 -7.10 -5.43 13.56
N ASP A 159 -8.03 -6.36 13.31
CA ASP A 159 -7.78 -7.61 12.60
C ASP A 159 -7.07 -7.39 11.25
N ARG A 160 -7.40 -6.28 10.57
CA ARG A 160 -6.76 -5.91 9.30
C ARG A 160 -5.27 -5.66 9.43
N VAL A 161 -4.85 -5.01 10.49
CA VAL A 161 -3.42 -4.71 10.75
C VAL A 161 -2.65 -5.99 11.07
N MET A 162 -3.25 -6.90 11.84
CA MET A 162 -2.61 -8.17 12.21
C MET A 162 -2.40 -9.11 11.03
N LEU A 163 -3.26 -9.07 10.03
CA LEU A 163 -3.13 -9.87 8.81
C LEU A 163 -1.95 -9.41 7.92
N LEU A 164 -1.56 -8.14 7.96
CA LEU A 164 -0.49 -7.63 7.10
C LEU A 164 0.85 -8.36 7.29
N PRO A 165 1.44 -8.48 8.50
CA PRO A 165 2.69 -9.20 8.70
C PRO A 165 2.56 -10.70 8.38
N ILE A 166 1.39 -11.32 8.60
CA ILE A 166 1.14 -12.72 8.28
C ILE A 166 1.25 -12.94 6.76
N TYR A 167 0.52 -12.18 5.97
CA TYR A 167 0.61 -12.27 4.51
C TYR A 167 1.99 -11.87 3.99
N PHE A 168 2.67 -10.98 4.68
CA PHE A 168 4.02 -10.56 4.32
C PHE A 168 5.02 -11.70 4.54
N LEU A 169 4.98 -12.37 5.70
CA LEU A 169 5.79 -13.57 5.99
C LEU A 169 5.47 -14.71 5.02
N CYS A 170 4.19 -14.92 4.71
CA CYS A 170 3.77 -15.91 3.73
C CYS A 170 4.41 -15.64 2.36
N GLY A 171 4.33 -14.40 1.86
CA GLY A 171 4.98 -14.01 0.61
C GLY A 171 6.50 -14.22 0.64
N SER A 172 7.16 -13.90 1.76
CA SER A 172 8.59 -14.13 1.96
C SER A 172 8.92 -15.62 1.95
N ALA A 173 8.13 -16.47 2.62
CA ALA A 173 8.29 -17.92 2.61
C ALA A 173 8.17 -18.51 1.21
N PHE A 174 7.16 -18.09 0.44
CA PHE A 174 7.00 -18.51 -0.97
C PHE A 174 8.21 -18.15 -1.83
N TYR A 175 8.76 -16.94 -1.65
CA TYR A 175 9.97 -16.55 -2.37
C TYR A 175 11.17 -17.42 -1.99
N LEU A 176 11.40 -17.64 -0.69
CA LEU A 176 12.53 -18.44 -0.20
C LEU A 176 12.43 -19.92 -0.61
N LEU A 177 11.20 -20.45 -0.72
CA LEU A 177 10.90 -21.81 -1.14
C LEU A 177 10.67 -21.96 -2.65
N ARG A 178 10.82 -20.89 -3.44
CA ARG A 178 10.47 -20.82 -4.88
C ARG A 178 11.03 -21.95 -5.74
N HIS A 179 12.18 -22.50 -5.36
CA HIS A 179 12.80 -23.62 -6.08
C HIS A 179 12.25 -24.99 -5.71
N ARG A 180 11.51 -25.10 -4.60
CA ARG A 180 10.88 -26.33 -4.10
C ARG A 180 9.40 -26.43 -4.42
N ILE A 181 8.77 -25.30 -4.75
CA ILE A 181 7.34 -25.25 -5.05
C ILE A 181 7.11 -25.62 -6.50
N PRO A 182 6.30 -26.66 -6.81
CA PRO A 182 6.03 -27.04 -8.19
C PRO A 182 5.21 -25.97 -8.91
N LYS A 183 5.57 -25.70 -10.16
CA LYS A 183 4.88 -24.72 -11.03
C LYS A 183 3.90 -25.45 -11.94
N MET A 184 2.82 -25.98 -11.36
CA MET A 184 1.81 -26.75 -12.08
C MET A 184 0.55 -25.92 -12.32
N SER A 185 0.08 -25.85 -13.55
CA SER A 185 -1.16 -25.15 -13.91
C SER A 185 -2.38 -25.74 -13.19
N ALA A 186 -2.44 -27.06 -13.02
CA ALA A 186 -3.50 -27.73 -12.28
C ALA A 186 -3.59 -27.26 -10.83
N LEU A 187 -2.46 -27.13 -10.12
CA LEU A 187 -2.44 -26.59 -8.76
C LEU A 187 -2.86 -25.12 -8.71
N GLY A 188 -2.50 -24.32 -9.71
CA GLY A 188 -2.95 -22.92 -9.85
C GLY A 188 -4.47 -22.83 -10.01
N LEU A 189 -5.04 -23.69 -10.85
CA LEU A 189 -6.49 -23.77 -11.04
C LEU A 189 -7.21 -24.25 -9.78
N LEU A 190 -6.69 -25.26 -9.09
CA LEU A 190 -7.25 -25.74 -7.82
C LEU A 190 -7.19 -24.68 -6.73
N ALA A 191 -6.08 -23.93 -6.65
CA ALA A 191 -5.97 -22.83 -5.70
C ALA A 191 -6.95 -21.69 -6.01
N MET A 192 -7.15 -21.36 -7.30
CA MET A 192 -8.17 -20.40 -7.72
C MET A 192 -9.59 -20.88 -7.39
N ALA A 193 -9.90 -22.13 -7.67
CA ALA A 193 -11.17 -22.72 -7.30
C ALA A 193 -11.41 -22.69 -5.77
N GLY A 194 -10.38 -23.00 -4.98
CA GLY A 194 -10.43 -22.90 -3.53
C GLY A 194 -10.74 -21.49 -3.04
N LEU A 195 -10.17 -20.45 -3.67
CA LEU A 195 -10.47 -19.05 -3.35
C LEU A 195 -11.93 -18.67 -3.67
N ILE A 196 -12.46 -19.17 -4.78
CA ILE A 196 -13.82 -18.84 -5.23
C ILE A 196 -14.87 -19.56 -4.39
N LEU A 197 -14.63 -20.83 -4.06
CA LEU A 197 -15.61 -21.70 -3.38
C LEU A 197 -15.69 -21.45 -1.86
N VAL A 198 -14.68 -20.81 -1.26
CA VAL A 198 -14.67 -20.53 0.17
C VAL A 198 -15.55 -19.34 0.50
N GLY A 199 -16.53 -19.56 1.38
CA GLY A 199 -17.41 -18.49 1.87
C GLY A 199 -16.67 -17.41 2.66
N LYS A 200 -17.34 -16.27 2.87
CA LYS A 200 -16.76 -15.07 3.54
C LYS A 200 -16.12 -15.38 4.89
N HIS A 201 -16.65 -16.33 5.64
CA HIS A 201 -16.18 -16.67 6.98
C HIS A 201 -14.75 -17.23 6.99
N TYR A 202 -14.41 -18.06 6.00
CA TYR A 202 -13.07 -18.68 5.91
C TYR A 202 -12.15 -17.97 4.92
N TRP A 203 -12.55 -16.81 4.41
CA TRP A 203 -11.76 -16.04 3.43
C TRP A 203 -10.33 -15.74 3.87
N PRO A 204 -10.03 -15.31 5.13
CA PRO A 204 -8.65 -15.09 5.56
C PRO A 204 -7.76 -16.33 5.45
N LEU A 205 -8.30 -17.49 5.82
CA LEU A 205 -7.59 -18.76 5.73
C LEU A 205 -7.38 -19.19 4.27
N ALA A 206 -8.41 -19.08 3.44
CA ALA A 206 -8.32 -19.38 2.02
C ALA A 206 -7.34 -18.46 1.31
N ALA A 207 -7.37 -17.16 1.58
CA ALA A 207 -6.44 -16.20 1.03
C ALA A 207 -4.99 -16.49 1.46
N PHE A 208 -4.77 -16.94 2.69
CA PHE A 208 -3.45 -17.34 3.14
C PHE A 208 -2.93 -18.60 2.40
N LEU A 209 -3.78 -19.60 2.23
CA LEU A 209 -3.37 -20.89 1.65
C LEU A 209 -3.24 -20.83 0.11
N PHE A 210 -4.21 -20.23 -0.56
CA PHE A 210 -4.35 -20.33 -2.01
C PHE A 210 -3.82 -19.11 -2.76
N LEU A 211 -4.07 -17.88 -2.27
CA LEU A 211 -3.67 -16.67 -2.97
C LEU A 211 -2.16 -16.56 -3.22
N PRO A 212 -1.26 -16.90 -2.27
CA PRO A 212 0.18 -16.86 -2.53
C PRO A 212 0.60 -17.79 -3.66
N TYR A 213 0.01 -18.98 -3.75
CA TYR A 213 0.31 -19.91 -4.83
C TYR A 213 -0.18 -19.39 -6.19
N VAL A 214 -1.41 -18.88 -6.25
CA VAL A 214 -1.95 -18.26 -7.48
C VAL A 214 -1.04 -17.14 -7.96
N LEU A 215 -0.68 -16.21 -7.07
CA LEU A 215 0.21 -15.10 -7.41
C LEU A 215 1.62 -15.57 -7.80
N PHE A 216 2.14 -16.59 -7.12
CA PHE A 216 3.43 -17.19 -7.46
C PHE A 216 3.40 -17.87 -8.83
N TYR A 217 2.34 -18.61 -9.13
CA TYR A 217 2.16 -19.24 -10.44
C TYR A 217 2.14 -18.19 -11.55
N PHE A 218 1.28 -17.17 -11.46
CA PHE A 218 1.22 -16.09 -12.45
C PHE A 218 2.55 -15.34 -12.58
N ALA A 219 3.22 -15.05 -11.47
CA ALA A 219 4.55 -14.40 -11.50
C ALA A 219 5.65 -15.29 -12.11
N SER A 220 5.44 -16.60 -12.17
CA SER A 220 6.37 -17.55 -12.78
C SER A 220 6.14 -17.76 -14.27
N LEU A 221 5.02 -17.30 -14.81
CA LEU A 221 4.77 -17.30 -16.24
C LEU A 221 5.78 -16.36 -16.91
N ARG A 222 6.56 -16.89 -17.85
CA ARG A 222 7.56 -16.09 -18.56
C ARG A 222 6.84 -15.10 -19.47
N ILE A 223 6.98 -13.82 -19.19
CA ILE A 223 6.77 -12.77 -20.19
C ILE A 223 8.03 -12.78 -21.06
N PRO A 224 7.93 -12.76 -22.40
CA PRO A 224 9.10 -12.74 -23.27
C PRO A 224 10.06 -11.62 -22.85
N GLU A 225 11.31 -11.99 -22.53
CA GLU A 225 12.35 -11.03 -22.16
C GLU A 225 12.66 -10.09 -23.34
N GLY A 226 12.90 -8.82 -23.07
CA GLY A 226 13.26 -7.83 -24.09
C GLY A 226 12.10 -7.18 -24.82
N GLY A 227 10.85 -7.41 -24.41
CA GLY A 227 9.68 -6.73 -24.96
C GLY A 227 9.70 -5.22 -24.68
N TRP A 228 8.89 -4.47 -25.45
CA TRP A 228 8.69 -3.02 -25.26
C TRP A 228 8.31 -2.68 -23.81
N ALA A 229 7.48 -3.52 -23.17
CA ALA A 229 7.03 -3.36 -21.79
C ALA A 229 8.18 -3.39 -20.77
N GLU A 230 9.19 -4.25 -20.96
CA GLU A 230 10.33 -4.34 -20.05
C GLU A 230 11.26 -3.13 -20.16
N ARG A 231 11.50 -2.67 -21.39
CA ARG A 231 12.35 -1.49 -21.68
C ARG A 231 11.74 -0.18 -21.17
N HIS A 232 10.40 -0.12 -21.09
CA HIS A 232 9.64 1.06 -20.67
C HIS A 232 8.89 0.85 -19.35
N ALA A 233 9.28 -0.18 -18.57
CA ALA A 233 8.63 -0.50 -17.32
C ALA A 233 8.65 0.70 -16.37
N THR A 234 7.52 1.38 -16.31
CA THR A 234 7.25 2.47 -15.39
C THR A 234 6.48 1.89 -14.21
N ASP A 235 7.07 1.88 -13.03
CA ASP A 235 6.38 1.35 -11.86
C ASP A 235 5.45 2.41 -11.25
N LEU A 236 4.25 2.50 -11.78
CA LEU A 236 3.22 3.43 -11.32
C LEU A 236 2.45 2.94 -10.09
N SER A 237 2.67 1.69 -9.65
CA SER A 237 1.85 1.06 -8.61
C SER A 237 1.81 1.83 -7.31
N TYR A 238 2.96 2.37 -6.89
CA TYR A 238 3.05 3.15 -5.67
C TYR A 238 2.35 4.50 -5.81
N GLY A 239 2.61 5.24 -6.90
CA GLY A 239 1.92 6.49 -7.19
C GLY A 239 0.40 6.31 -7.27
N ILE A 240 -0.09 5.28 -7.98
CA ILE A 240 -1.51 4.95 -8.02
C ILE A 240 -2.05 4.75 -6.60
N TYR A 241 -1.37 3.98 -5.77
CA TYR A 241 -1.80 3.68 -4.41
C TYR A 241 -1.96 4.93 -3.54
N ILE A 242 -0.97 5.82 -3.53
CA ILE A 242 -0.97 7.00 -2.64
C ILE A 242 -1.86 8.14 -3.14
N TYR A 243 -2.08 8.28 -4.47
CA TYR A 243 -2.91 9.35 -5.04
C TYR A 243 -4.37 8.95 -5.28
N ALA A 244 -4.72 7.66 -5.32
CA ALA A 244 -6.07 7.23 -5.63
C ALA A 244 -7.12 7.83 -4.68
N PHE A 245 -6.88 7.73 -3.38
CA PHE A 245 -7.87 8.17 -2.38
C PHE A 245 -8.15 9.69 -2.44
N PRO A 246 -7.14 10.59 -2.36
CA PRO A 246 -7.41 12.02 -2.40
C PRO A 246 -8.02 12.50 -3.72
N ILE A 247 -7.71 11.83 -4.84
CA ILE A 247 -8.34 12.13 -6.13
C ILE A 247 -9.79 11.66 -6.16
N GLN A 248 -10.12 10.50 -5.60
CA GLN A 248 -11.50 10.04 -5.45
C GLN A 248 -12.33 11.01 -4.60
N GLN A 249 -11.78 11.50 -3.49
CA GLN A 249 -12.42 12.50 -2.65
C GLN A 249 -12.68 13.81 -3.42
N LEU A 250 -11.70 14.29 -4.19
CA LEU A 250 -11.84 15.48 -5.01
C LEU A 250 -12.92 15.32 -6.09
N LEU A 251 -12.93 14.19 -6.80
CA LEU A 251 -13.94 13.90 -7.82
C LEU A 251 -15.35 13.80 -7.22
N ALA A 252 -15.46 13.28 -6.00
CA ALA A 252 -16.72 13.25 -5.27
C ALA A 252 -17.22 14.67 -4.94
N CYS A 253 -16.34 15.62 -4.57
CA CYS A 253 -16.70 17.03 -4.39
C CYS A 253 -17.27 17.67 -5.68
N TRP A 254 -16.76 17.26 -6.82
CA TRP A 254 -17.24 17.76 -8.13
C TRP A 254 -18.53 17.07 -8.63
N GLY A 255 -19.16 16.24 -7.78
CA GLY A 255 -20.43 15.58 -8.12
C GLY A 255 -20.27 14.34 -9.00
N PHE A 256 -19.05 13.85 -9.23
CA PHE A 256 -18.81 12.60 -9.98
C PHE A 256 -19.18 11.33 -9.21
N THR A 257 -19.84 11.42 -8.06
CA THR A 257 -20.48 10.29 -7.36
C THR A 257 -21.71 9.84 -8.15
N LEU A 258 -21.43 9.17 -9.25
CA LEU A 258 -22.44 8.69 -10.19
C LEU A 258 -23.18 7.49 -9.59
N ALA A 259 -24.41 7.26 -10.04
CA ALA A 259 -25.18 6.08 -9.71
C ALA A 259 -24.47 4.78 -10.14
N ASP A 260 -23.63 4.85 -11.19
CA ASP A 260 -22.83 3.71 -11.67
C ASP A 260 -21.42 3.71 -11.06
N PRO A 261 -21.12 2.77 -10.13
CA PRO A 261 -19.81 2.65 -9.50
C PRO A 261 -18.70 2.22 -10.47
N TYR A 262 -19.02 1.54 -11.56
CA TYR A 262 -18.02 1.13 -12.56
C TYR A 262 -17.52 2.33 -13.36
N LEU A 263 -18.43 3.21 -13.78
CA LEU A 263 -18.07 4.44 -14.50
C LEU A 263 -17.28 5.37 -13.59
N PHE A 264 -17.69 5.54 -12.33
CA PHE A 264 -16.91 6.32 -11.35
C PHE A 264 -15.50 5.75 -11.17
N SER A 265 -15.36 4.44 -11.05
CA SER A 265 -14.07 3.77 -10.94
C SER A 265 -13.19 4.02 -12.17
N ALA A 266 -13.75 3.95 -13.37
CA ALA A 266 -13.03 4.24 -14.61
C ALA A 266 -12.52 5.69 -14.67
N ILE A 267 -13.37 6.65 -14.30
CA ILE A 267 -12.97 8.07 -14.20
C ILE A 267 -11.86 8.27 -13.17
N CYS A 268 -11.98 7.63 -12.00
CA CYS A 268 -10.94 7.69 -10.96
C CYS A 268 -9.61 7.13 -11.48
N ILE A 269 -9.61 5.98 -12.13
CA ILE A 269 -8.40 5.38 -12.72
C ILE A 269 -7.77 6.34 -13.74
N ALA A 270 -8.56 6.89 -14.65
CA ALA A 270 -8.09 7.83 -15.67
C ALA A 270 -7.48 9.10 -15.03
N ALA A 271 -8.09 9.62 -13.96
CA ALA A 271 -7.61 10.79 -13.25
C ALA A 271 -6.34 10.54 -12.42
N VAL A 272 -6.19 9.34 -11.85
CA VAL A 272 -5.01 8.99 -11.00
C VAL A 272 -3.76 8.76 -11.83
N LEU A 273 -3.87 8.19 -13.03
CA LEU A 273 -2.72 7.82 -13.88
C LEU A 273 -1.76 9.00 -14.16
N PRO A 274 -2.21 10.21 -14.52
CA PRO A 274 -1.32 11.36 -14.70
C PRO A 274 -0.53 11.71 -13.43
N PHE A 275 -1.19 11.72 -12.26
CA PHE A 275 -0.52 12.01 -10.99
C PHE A 275 0.53 10.95 -10.64
N ALA A 276 0.21 9.67 -10.83
CA ALA A 276 1.15 8.58 -10.63
C ALA A 276 2.34 8.68 -11.59
N ALA A 277 2.10 9.02 -12.86
CA ALA A 277 3.15 9.19 -13.86
C ALA A 277 4.06 10.39 -13.54
N LEU A 278 3.50 11.52 -13.10
CA LEU A 278 4.26 12.68 -12.66
C LEU A 278 5.08 12.38 -11.41
N SER A 279 4.47 11.74 -10.40
CA SER A 279 5.16 11.30 -9.18
C SER A 279 6.35 10.39 -9.51
N TRP A 280 6.13 9.40 -10.38
CA TRP A 280 7.20 8.51 -10.82
C TRP A 280 8.34 9.26 -11.50
N ARG A 281 8.03 10.09 -12.50
CA ARG A 281 9.05 10.77 -13.32
C ARG A 281 9.84 11.81 -12.54
N LEU A 282 9.14 12.60 -11.71
CA LEU A 282 9.73 13.77 -11.05
C LEU A 282 10.32 13.45 -9.68
N VAL A 283 9.81 12.43 -8.98
CA VAL A 283 10.18 12.16 -7.59
C VAL A 283 10.76 10.75 -7.43
N GLU A 284 9.98 9.71 -7.75
CA GLU A 284 10.36 8.35 -7.39
C GLU A 284 11.55 7.83 -8.21
N ALA A 285 11.52 7.94 -9.54
CA ALA A 285 12.58 7.44 -10.40
C ALA A 285 13.93 8.17 -10.18
N PRO A 286 14.00 9.51 -10.03
CA PRO A 286 15.24 10.19 -9.66
C PRO A 286 15.81 9.72 -8.31
N CYS A 287 14.96 9.61 -7.28
CA CYS A 287 15.38 9.13 -5.96
C CYS A 287 15.90 7.68 -6.00
N LEU A 288 15.27 6.81 -6.80
CA LEU A 288 15.72 5.43 -6.96
C LEU A 288 17.07 5.30 -7.68
N ARG A 289 17.45 6.26 -8.54
CA ARG A 289 18.78 6.30 -9.17
C ARG A 289 19.88 6.50 -8.14
N LEU A 290 19.62 7.25 -7.05
CA LEU A 290 20.55 7.41 -5.93
C LEU A 290 20.87 6.11 -5.19
N LYS A 291 20.06 5.06 -5.37
CA LYS A 291 20.34 3.74 -4.81
C LYS A 291 21.56 3.06 -5.47
N ARG A 292 21.87 3.43 -6.71
CA ARG A 292 22.95 2.81 -7.49
C ARG A 292 24.32 3.44 -7.22
N SER A 293 24.34 4.63 -6.65
CA SER A 293 25.52 5.29 -6.09
C SER A 293 25.74 4.88 -4.62
#